data_12fcf010e8697617d5c2f9237d2fad7a
#
_entry.id   12fcf010e8697617d5c2f9237d2fad7a
#
_cell.length_a   1.000
_cell.length_b   1.000
_cell.length_c   1.000
_cell.angle_alpha   90.00
_cell.angle_beta   90.00
_cell.angle_gamma   90.00
#
_symmetry.space_group_name_H-M   'P 1'
#
loop_
_entity.id
_entity.type
_entity.pdbx_description
1 polymer ?
#
loop_
_entity_poly.entity_id
_entity_poly.type
_entity_poly.pdbx_seq_one_letter_code
_entity_poly.pdbx_strand_id
1 'polypeptide(L)'
;MRAVHIETSPFQILSLVEFESILKKNQHGCAKISGYISAEEKNRIMAMISEETWAHIWFYDETEGKNILFCGYIEDLRIHAEADTFLLTALLKTGTGKMDMGERIGVYQNASTSYQKILETIVQGYTDGKLLMGTEAGNIGKMVVQYKETDWEFAKRLAAQKNTVLMA
;
A
#
# COMPACT_ATOMS: atom_id res chain seq x y z
N MET A 1 16.97 27.51 0.88
CA MET A 1 16.06 26.50 1.43
C MET A 1 15.17 26.07 0.27
N ARG A 2 15.24 24.83 -0.21
CA ARG A 2 14.35 24.37 -1.29
C ARG A 2 12.95 24.22 -0.71
N ALA A 3 11.95 24.82 -1.33
CA ALA A 3 10.57 24.63 -0.97
C ALA A 3 10.15 23.23 -1.44
N VAL A 4 9.99 22.29 -0.53
CA VAL A 4 9.41 20.98 -0.81
C VAL A 4 7.90 21.14 -0.69
N HIS A 5 7.20 20.87 -1.76
CA HIS A 5 5.73 20.87 -1.77
C HIS A 5 5.21 19.46 -1.74
N ILE A 6 4.33 19.14 -0.77
CA ILE A 6 3.62 17.87 -0.68
C ILE A 6 2.21 18.04 -1.21
N GLU A 7 1.84 17.22 -2.17
CA GLU A 7 0.48 17.10 -2.69
C GLU A 7 -0.16 15.80 -2.21
N THR A 8 -1.45 15.84 -2.00
CA THR A 8 -2.23 14.68 -1.55
C THR A 8 -3.52 14.54 -2.37
N SER A 9 -3.99 13.32 -2.53
CA SER A 9 -5.28 12.97 -3.10
C SER A 9 -5.84 11.78 -2.30
N PRO A 10 -7.16 11.72 -2.01
CA PRO A 10 -8.22 12.60 -2.48
C PRO A 10 -8.44 13.87 -1.64
N PHE A 11 -7.72 14.06 -0.56
CA PHE A 11 -7.86 15.23 0.33
C PHE A 11 -6.77 16.29 0.07
N GLN A 12 -7.11 17.54 0.32
CA GLN A 12 -6.19 18.67 0.16
C GLN A 12 -5.75 19.20 1.51
N ILE A 13 -4.44 19.22 1.75
CA ILE A 13 -3.83 19.78 2.96
C ILE A 13 -3.36 21.21 2.67
N LEU A 14 -3.83 22.18 3.47
CA LEU A 14 -3.40 23.57 3.38
C LEU A 14 -2.02 23.79 3.99
N SER A 15 -1.78 23.14 5.12
CA SER A 15 -0.50 23.20 5.84
C SER A 15 -0.18 21.83 6.44
N LEU A 16 0.93 21.25 6.01
CA LEU A 16 1.40 19.98 6.51
C LEU A 16 1.96 20.13 7.92
N VAL A 17 1.54 19.24 8.82
CA VAL A 17 2.05 19.13 10.19
C VAL A 17 3.07 18.00 10.29
N GLU A 18 2.72 16.82 9.75
CA GLU A 18 3.56 15.63 9.85
C GLU A 18 3.33 14.72 8.63
N PHE A 19 4.41 14.13 8.15
CA PHE A 19 4.36 12.98 7.26
C PHE A 19 5.43 11.96 7.67
N GLU A 20 5.02 10.74 7.90
CA GLU A 20 5.89 9.60 8.17
C GLU A 20 5.46 8.42 7.30
N SER A 21 6.42 7.71 6.71
CA SER A 21 6.16 6.46 6.01
C SER A 21 7.16 5.39 6.42
N ILE A 22 6.67 4.16 6.56
CA ILE A 22 7.46 3.00 6.97
C ILE A 22 7.27 1.90 5.95
N LEU A 23 8.36 1.53 5.28
CA LEU A 23 8.44 0.41 4.35
C LEU A 23 9.48 -0.57 4.86
N LYS A 24 9.06 -1.80 5.19
CA LYS A 24 9.95 -2.85 5.70
C LYS A 24 9.79 -4.14 4.92
N LYS A 25 10.88 -4.92 4.86
CA LYS A 25 10.90 -6.26 4.24
C LYS A 25 9.84 -7.15 4.87
N ASN A 26 9.07 -7.85 4.06
CA ASN A 26 8.04 -8.80 4.46
C ASN A 26 6.91 -8.21 5.33
N GLN A 27 6.74 -6.89 5.31
CA GLN A 27 5.65 -6.17 5.99
C GLN A 27 4.91 -5.29 4.99
N HIS A 28 3.65 -5.01 5.30
CA HIS A 28 2.90 -3.99 4.58
C HIS A 28 3.48 -2.62 4.88
N GLY A 29 3.53 -1.76 3.87
CA GLY A 29 3.89 -0.37 4.07
C GLY A 29 2.78 0.39 4.76
N CYS A 30 3.15 1.30 5.64
CA CYS A 30 2.22 2.19 6.33
C CYS A 30 2.70 3.63 6.20
N ALA A 31 1.76 4.57 6.18
CA ALA A 31 2.08 5.98 6.28
C ALA A 31 1.08 6.71 7.20
N LYS A 32 1.56 7.76 7.84
CA LYS A 32 0.76 8.72 8.60
C LYS A 32 0.97 10.09 7.98
N ILE A 33 -0.11 10.80 7.74
CA ILE A 33 -0.07 12.20 7.33
C ILE A 33 -1.03 13.00 8.17
N SER A 34 -0.58 14.15 8.64
CA SER A 34 -1.40 15.10 9.39
C SER A 34 -1.21 16.50 8.83
N GLY A 35 -2.29 17.26 8.76
CA GLY A 35 -2.25 18.63 8.28
C GLY A 35 -3.57 19.36 8.43
N TYR A 36 -3.50 20.68 8.35
CA TYR A 36 -4.69 21.51 8.42
C TYR A 36 -5.43 21.54 7.11
N ILE A 37 -6.75 21.46 7.20
CA ILE A 37 -7.68 21.49 6.05
C ILE A 37 -8.72 22.59 6.23
N SER A 38 -9.36 22.99 5.15
CA SER A 38 -10.48 23.95 5.19
C SER A 38 -11.78 23.30 5.67
N ALA A 39 -12.75 24.11 6.07
CA ALA A 39 -14.10 23.65 6.40
C ALA A 39 -14.81 23.00 5.19
N GLU A 40 -14.58 23.53 4.00
CA GLU A 40 -15.11 22.96 2.75
C GLU A 40 -14.53 21.57 2.49
N GLU A 41 -13.21 21.45 2.66
CA GLU A 41 -12.51 20.18 2.47
C GLU A 41 -12.95 19.15 3.50
N LYS A 42 -13.14 19.51 4.77
CA LYS A 42 -13.72 18.63 5.79
C LYS A 42 -15.07 18.06 5.33
N ASN A 43 -15.98 18.89 4.84
CA ASN A 43 -17.30 18.45 4.41
C ASN A 43 -17.21 17.54 3.18
N ARG A 44 -16.30 17.83 2.24
CA ARG A 44 -16.04 17.03 1.05
C ARG A 44 -15.53 15.64 1.44
N ILE A 45 -14.57 15.57 2.34
CA ILE A 45 -13.97 14.34 2.84
C ILE A 45 -15.04 13.46 3.51
N MET A 46 -15.84 14.03 4.40
CA MET A 46 -16.89 13.29 5.10
C MET A 46 -17.94 12.69 4.16
N ALA A 47 -18.15 13.27 2.99
CA ALA A 47 -19.07 12.77 1.98
C ALA A 47 -18.46 11.72 1.04
N MET A 48 -17.14 11.70 0.89
CA MET A 48 -16.45 10.92 -0.16
C MET A 48 -15.70 9.70 0.36
N ILE A 49 -15.22 9.73 1.60
CA ILE A 49 -14.29 8.70 2.09
C ILE A 49 -15.06 7.47 2.53
N SER A 50 -14.61 6.33 2.02
CA SER A 50 -14.99 4.98 2.42
C SER A 50 -13.74 4.18 2.76
N GLU A 51 -13.93 3.00 3.37
CA GLU A 51 -12.83 2.07 3.73
C GLU A 51 -11.99 1.59 2.54
N GLU A 52 -12.43 1.84 1.31
CA GLU A 52 -11.72 1.47 0.09
C GLU A 52 -11.07 2.66 -0.62
N THR A 53 -11.15 3.84 -0.02
CA THR A 53 -10.61 5.05 -0.65
C THR A 53 -9.08 5.00 -0.69
N TRP A 54 -8.54 5.08 -1.90
CA TRP A 54 -7.11 5.17 -2.12
C TRP A 54 -6.61 6.59 -1.93
N ALA A 55 -5.45 6.71 -1.33
CA ALA A 55 -4.74 7.97 -1.18
C ALA A 55 -3.35 7.89 -1.80
N HIS A 56 -2.98 8.97 -2.43
CA HIS A 56 -1.67 9.18 -3.01
C HIS A 56 -1.03 10.39 -2.35
N ILE A 57 0.23 10.27 -1.99
CA ILE A 57 1.04 11.34 -1.45
C ILE A 57 2.24 11.51 -2.36
N TRP A 58 2.40 12.72 -2.89
CA TRP A 58 3.51 13.08 -3.76
C TRP A 58 4.35 14.19 -3.14
N PHE A 59 5.59 14.17 -3.48
CA PHE A 59 6.44 15.34 -3.29
C PHE A 59 6.82 15.92 -4.65
N TYR A 60 6.91 17.23 -4.71
CA TYR A 60 7.28 17.94 -5.90
C TYR A 60 8.69 18.50 -5.74
N ASP A 61 9.60 18.11 -6.63
CA ASP A 61 10.94 18.66 -6.77
C ASP A 61 11.02 19.47 -8.07
N GLU A 62 11.60 20.68 -8.01
CA GLU A 62 11.70 21.56 -9.17
C GLU A 62 12.53 20.98 -10.34
N THR A 63 13.39 20.00 -10.05
CA THR A 63 14.28 19.37 -11.03
C THR A 63 13.78 18.02 -11.52
N GLU A 64 13.21 17.21 -10.63
CA GLU A 64 12.79 15.84 -10.92
C GLU A 64 11.28 15.71 -11.13
N GLY A 65 10.52 16.78 -10.85
CA GLY A 65 9.07 16.80 -11.00
C GLY A 65 8.34 16.12 -9.86
N LYS A 66 7.22 15.48 -10.19
CA LYS A 66 6.30 14.86 -9.23
C LYS A 66 6.70 13.42 -8.93
N ASN A 67 7.06 13.14 -7.69
CA ASN A 67 7.48 11.82 -7.22
C ASN A 67 6.51 11.27 -6.17
N ILE A 68 6.17 9.98 -6.25
CA ILE A 68 5.31 9.32 -5.28
C ILE A 68 6.10 9.05 -4.00
N LEU A 69 5.61 9.56 -2.87
CA LEU A 69 6.12 9.22 -1.54
C LEU A 69 5.40 8.00 -0.96
N PHE A 70 4.08 7.93 -1.16
CA PHE A 70 3.27 6.81 -0.69
C PHE A 70 1.98 6.69 -1.51
N CYS A 71 1.55 5.44 -1.72
CA CYS A 71 0.27 5.11 -2.31
C CYS A 71 -0.34 3.94 -1.53
N GLY A 72 -1.58 4.08 -1.12
CA GLY A 72 -2.28 3.05 -0.37
C GLY A 72 -3.72 3.43 -0.08
N TYR A 73 -4.45 2.55 0.59
CA TYR A 73 -5.80 2.86 1.05
C TYR A 73 -5.80 3.49 2.44
N ILE A 74 -6.85 4.26 2.71
CA ILE A 74 -7.05 4.90 4.01
C ILE A 74 -7.55 3.83 4.99
N GLU A 75 -6.74 3.51 6.00
CA GLU A 75 -7.07 2.56 7.06
C GLU A 75 -7.83 3.24 8.20
N ASP A 76 -7.45 4.48 8.53
CA ASP A 76 -8.12 5.32 9.54
C ASP A 76 -8.02 6.77 9.13
N LEU A 77 -9.07 7.54 9.40
CA LEU A 77 -9.07 8.98 9.15
C LEU A 77 -9.79 9.70 10.29
N ARG A 78 -9.12 10.70 10.84
CA ARG A 78 -9.64 11.53 11.93
C ARG A 78 -9.56 12.99 11.56
N ILE A 79 -10.61 13.73 11.88
CA ILE A 79 -10.65 15.18 11.77
C ILE A 79 -10.96 15.75 13.15
N HIS A 80 -10.05 16.54 13.66
CA HIS A 80 -10.18 17.22 14.94
C HIS A 80 -10.38 18.72 14.72
N ALA A 81 -11.40 19.30 15.36
CA ALA A 81 -11.64 20.74 15.28
C ALA A 81 -10.78 21.46 16.36
N GLU A 82 -9.99 22.42 15.91
CA GLU A 82 -9.16 23.28 16.78
C GLU A 82 -9.53 24.75 16.47
N ALA A 83 -10.34 25.37 17.34
CA ALA A 83 -10.89 26.70 17.14
C ALA A 83 -11.54 26.83 15.73
N ASP A 84 -10.98 27.64 14.85
CA ASP A 84 -11.50 27.88 13.48
C ASP A 84 -10.81 26.99 12.42
N THR A 85 -9.98 26.03 12.81
CA THR A 85 -9.23 25.16 11.91
C THR A 85 -9.58 23.68 12.13
N PHE A 86 -9.28 22.85 11.14
CA PHE A 86 -9.50 21.41 11.20
C PHE A 86 -8.19 20.70 10.95
N LEU A 87 -7.76 19.91 11.94
CA LEU A 87 -6.60 19.03 11.78
C LEU A 87 -7.07 17.66 11.28
N LEU A 88 -6.67 17.31 10.07
CA LEU A 88 -6.86 15.97 9.52
C LEU A 88 -5.65 15.11 9.87
N THR A 89 -5.90 13.87 10.28
CA THR A 89 -4.89 12.81 10.40
C THR A 89 -5.38 11.59 9.66
N ALA A 90 -4.61 11.11 8.68
CA ALA A 90 -4.90 9.89 7.94
C ALA A 90 -3.79 8.85 8.18
N LEU A 91 -4.21 7.61 8.47
CA LEU A 91 -3.36 6.43 8.48
C LEU A 91 -3.61 5.66 7.18
N LEU A 92 -2.54 5.36 6.48
CA LEU A 92 -2.58 4.70 5.19
C LEU A 92 -1.83 3.37 5.25
N LYS A 93 -2.29 2.42 4.45
CA LYS A 93 -1.65 1.11 4.29
C LYS A 93 -1.53 0.77 2.81
N THR A 94 -0.41 0.17 2.42
CA THR A 94 -0.23 -0.29 1.03
C THR A 94 -1.27 -1.33 0.63
N GLY A 95 -1.59 -1.42 -0.65
CA GLY A 95 -2.59 -2.37 -1.19
C GLY A 95 -2.32 -3.82 -0.83
N THR A 96 -1.08 -4.18 -0.53
CA THR A 96 -0.71 -5.52 -0.06
C THR A 96 -1.41 -5.91 1.25
N GLY A 97 -1.86 -4.94 2.07
CA GLY A 97 -2.66 -5.20 3.27
C GLY A 97 -3.97 -5.94 2.98
N LYS A 98 -4.52 -5.78 1.78
CA LYS A 98 -5.71 -6.52 1.34
C LYS A 98 -5.45 -8.01 1.13
N MET A 99 -4.18 -8.40 0.96
CA MET A 99 -3.79 -9.81 0.79
C MET A 99 -3.86 -10.62 2.11
N ASP A 100 -4.03 -9.93 3.25
CA ASP A 100 -4.23 -10.56 4.56
C ASP A 100 -5.70 -10.65 5.00
N MET A 101 -6.65 -10.22 4.16
CA MET A 101 -8.07 -10.17 4.53
C MET A 101 -8.78 -11.53 4.57
N GLY A 102 -8.09 -12.62 4.28
CA GLY A 102 -8.70 -13.96 4.38
C GLY A 102 -7.74 -15.09 4.06
N GLU A 103 -7.95 -16.20 4.75
CA GLU A 103 -7.24 -17.44 4.49
C GLU A 103 -7.75 -18.10 3.19
N ARG A 104 -6.84 -18.74 2.47
CA ARG A 104 -7.15 -19.46 1.22
C ARG A 104 -6.61 -20.88 1.23
N ILE A 105 -7.16 -21.68 0.31
CA ILE A 105 -6.68 -23.02 -0.01
C ILE A 105 -6.41 -23.06 -1.51
N GLY A 106 -5.19 -23.37 -1.88
CA GLY A 106 -4.76 -23.49 -3.26
C GLY A 106 -3.74 -24.62 -3.45
N VAL A 107 -3.77 -25.28 -4.61
CA VAL A 107 -2.85 -26.38 -4.91
C VAL A 107 -2.20 -26.14 -6.28
N TYR A 108 -0.89 -26.13 -6.31
CA TYR A 108 -0.07 -25.94 -7.51
C TYR A 108 0.72 -27.22 -7.76
N GLN A 109 0.20 -28.07 -8.65
CA GLN A 109 0.74 -29.43 -8.88
C GLN A 109 1.78 -29.50 -10.00
N ASN A 110 1.72 -28.59 -10.97
CA ASN A 110 2.62 -28.64 -12.11
C ASN A 110 4.02 -28.15 -11.71
N ALA A 111 4.96 -29.09 -11.56
CA ALA A 111 6.33 -28.82 -11.15
C ALA A 111 7.10 -27.85 -12.09
N SER A 112 6.64 -27.69 -13.34
CA SER A 112 7.22 -26.75 -14.31
C SER A 112 6.68 -25.32 -14.16
N THR A 113 5.69 -25.09 -13.28
CA THR A 113 5.19 -23.73 -13.00
C THR A 113 6.26 -22.93 -12.27
N SER A 114 6.50 -21.70 -12.70
CA SER A 114 7.43 -20.82 -12.01
C SER A 114 6.80 -20.20 -10.75
N TYR A 115 7.64 -19.87 -9.75
CA TYR A 115 7.21 -19.10 -8.60
C TYR A 115 6.60 -17.75 -9.00
N GLN A 116 7.18 -17.10 -10.01
CA GLN A 116 6.65 -15.87 -10.57
C GLN A 116 5.21 -16.05 -11.04
N LYS A 117 4.91 -17.11 -11.79
CA LYS A 117 3.56 -17.36 -12.32
C LYS A 117 2.54 -17.55 -11.19
N ILE A 118 2.92 -18.23 -10.11
CA ILE A 118 2.05 -18.37 -8.94
C ILE A 118 1.78 -17.01 -8.30
N LEU A 119 2.82 -16.22 -8.05
CA LEU A 119 2.68 -14.88 -7.46
C LEU A 119 1.88 -13.93 -8.34
N GLU A 120 2.08 -13.96 -9.67
CA GLU A 120 1.25 -13.20 -10.62
C GLU A 120 -0.23 -13.58 -10.53
N THR A 121 -0.52 -14.89 -10.44
CA THR A 121 -1.90 -15.38 -10.30
C THR A 121 -2.56 -14.87 -9.03
N ILE A 122 -1.81 -14.83 -7.91
CA ILE A 122 -2.30 -14.29 -6.65
C ILE A 122 -2.57 -12.79 -6.78
N VAL A 123 -1.59 -12.04 -7.28
CA VAL A 123 -1.67 -10.57 -7.38
C VAL A 123 -2.78 -10.12 -8.34
N GLN A 124 -3.05 -10.87 -9.43
CA GLN A 124 -4.16 -10.61 -10.35
C GLN A 124 -5.54 -10.69 -9.69
N GLY A 125 -5.66 -11.34 -8.53
CA GLY A 125 -6.88 -11.35 -7.72
C GLY A 125 -7.17 -10.02 -7.01
N TYR A 126 -6.27 -9.04 -7.07
CA TYR A 126 -6.38 -7.74 -6.42
C TYR A 126 -6.39 -6.62 -7.47
N THR A 127 -7.31 -5.67 -7.30
CA THR A 127 -7.43 -4.52 -8.22
C THR A 127 -6.11 -3.76 -8.28
N ASP A 128 -5.64 -3.49 -9.50
CA ASP A 128 -4.39 -2.77 -9.79
C ASP A 128 -3.12 -3.40 -9.20
N GLY A 129 -3.21 -4.65 -8.72
CA GLY A 129 -2.06 -5.39 -8.23
C GLY A 129 -1.01 -5.61 -9.32
N LYS A 130 0.25 -5.30 -9.02
CA LYS A 130 1.39 -5.52 -9.91
C LYS A 130 2.51 -6.23 -9.17
N LEU A 131 3.14 -7.18 -9.84
CA LEU A 131 4.32 -7.88 -9.35
C LEU A 131 5.55 -7.40 -10.12
N LEU A 132 6.56 -6.94 -9.39
CA LEU A 132 7.88 -6.67 -9.93
C LEU A 132 8.86 -7.69 -9.34
N MET A 133 9.51 -8.44 -10.22
CA MET A 133 10.49 -9.45 -9.83
C MET A 133 11.90 -8.86 -9.86
N GLY A 134 12.57 -8.89 -8.71
CA GLY A 134 13.98 -8.48 -8.58
C GLY A 134 14.98 -9.62 -8.84
N THR A 135 14.49 -10.85 -8.95
CA THR A 135 15.33 -12.06 -9.16
C THR A 135 14.62 -13.06 -10.06
N GLU A 136 15.37 -13.96 -10.68
CA GLU A 136 14.79 -15.09 -11.41
C GLU A 136 14.08 -16.06 -10.44
N ALA A 137 12.83 -16.33 -10.73
CA ALA A 137 11.99 -17.12 -9.83
C ALA A 137 12.25 -18.64 -9.90
N GLY A 138 12.66 -19.16 -11.06
CA GLY A 138 12.77 -20.60 -11.30
C GLY A 138 11.42 -21.34 -11.15
N ASN A 139 11.44 -22.66 -11.34
CA ASN A 139 10.26 -23.50 -11.21
C ASN A 139 10.08 -24.03 -9.79
N ILE A 140 8.84 -24.40 -9.43
CA ILE A 140 8.53 -24.94 -8.11
C ILE A 140 9.14 -26.32 -7.86
N GLY A 141 9.35 -27.12 -8.93
CA GLY A 141 10.01 -28.43 -8.88
C GLY A 141 9.24 -29.54 -8.14
N LYS A 142 8.25 -29.19 -7.35
CA LYS A 142 7.39 -30.08 -6.57
C LYS A 142 6.02 -29.42 -6.35
N MET A 143 5.04 -30.20 -5.91
CA MET A 143 3.75 -29.67 -5.52
C MET A 143 3.89 -28.63 -4.40
N VAL A 144 3.21 -27.49 -4.56
CA VAL A 144 3.11 -26.42 -3.57
C VAL A 144 1.65 -26.24 -3.19
N VAL A 145 1.39 -26.15 -1.90
CA VAL A 145 0.03 -26.01 -1.35
C VAL A 145 -0.01 -24.74 -0.52
N GLN A 146 -1.03 -23.92 -0.78
CA GLN A 146 -1.49 -22.89 0.15
C GLN A 146 -2.60 -23.51 0.99
N TYR A 147 -2.45 -23.54 2.31
CA TYR A 147 -3.43 -24.19 3.17
C TYR A 147 -3.69 -23.34 4.41
N LYS A 148 -4.88 -22.78 4.51
CA LYS A 148 -5.31 -21.92 5.62
C LYS A 148 -4.28 -20.83 5.96
N GLU A 149 -3.75 -20.19 4.94
CA GLU A 149 -2.86 -19.03 5.07
C GLU A 149 -3.35 -17.93 4.15
N THR A 150 -3.06 -16.67 4.49
CA THR A 150 -3.39 -15.53 3.65
C THR A 150 -2.54 -15.52 2.37
N ASP A 151 -2.95 -14.77 1.36
CA ASP A 151 -2.15 -14.62 0.14
C ASP A 151 -0.80 -13.95 0.43
N TRP A 152 -0.76 -13.04 1.41
CA TRP A 152 0.50 -12.42 1.84
C TRP A 152 1.44 -13.39 2.56
N GLU A 153 0.92 -14.21 3.47
CA GLU A 153 1.70 -15.24 4.16
C GLU A 153 2.25 -16.27 3.16
N PHE A 154 1.40 -16.71 2.22
CA PHE A 154 1.81 -17.60 1.16
C PHE A 154 2.91 -17.01 0.28
N ALA A 155 2.74 -15.76 -0.16
CA ALA A 155 3.74 -15.05 -0.95
C ALA A 155 5.08 -14.92 -0.20
N LYS A 156 5.05 -14.56 1.10
CA LYS A 156 6.25 -14.52 1.96
C LYS A 156 6.95 -15.88 2.02
N ARG A 157 6.17 -16.95 2.18
CA ARG A 157 6.72 -18.31 2.22
C ARG A 157 7.36 -18.72 0.90
N LEU A 158 6.76 -18.36 -0.23
CA LEU A 158 7.35 -18.58 -1.55
C LEU A 158 8.63 -17.78 -1.76
N ALA A 159 8.65 -16.53 -1.35
CA ALA A 159 9.84 -15.66 -1.41
C ALA A 159 10.99 -16.24 -0.55
N ALA A 160 10.69 -16.69 0.66
CA ALA A 160 11.67 -17.30 1.56
C ALA A 160 12.31 -18.57 0.96
N GLN A 161 11.55 -19.38 0.21
CA GLN A 161 12.11 -20.54 -0.49
C GLN A 161 13.13 -20.17 -1.58
N LYS A 162 13.14 -18.92 -2.01
CA LYS A 162 14.08 -18.34 -2.98
C LYS A 162 15.14 -17.45 -2.34
N ASN A 163 15.26 -17.47 -1.01
CA ASN A 163 16.16 -16.60 -0.26
C ASN A 163 15.96 -15.10 -0.61
N THR A 164 14.73 -14.70 -0.87
CA THR A 164 14.35 -13.32 -1.19
C THR A 164 13.26 -12.84 -0.24
N VAL A 165 12.89 -11.57 -0.38
CA VAL A 165 11.91 -10.90 0.47
C VAL A 165 10.86 -10.20 -0.39
N LEU A 166 9.71 -9.92 0.21
CA LEU A 166 8.70 -9.04 -0.38
C LEU A 166 8.91 -7.60 0.09
N MET A 167 8.66 -6.67 -0.83
CA MET A 167 8.50 -5.25 -0.54
C MET A 167 7.08 -4.86 -1.02
N ALA A 168 6.37 -4.11 -0.18
CA ALA A 168 5.02 -3.62 -0.47
C ALA A 168 5.07 -2.27 -1.15
#